data_d45183c06ab14295f3f88295948ee3cf
#
_entry.id   d45183c06ab14295f3f88295948ee3cf
#
_cell.length_a   1.000
_cell.length_b   1.000
_cell.length_c   1.000
_cell.angle_alpha   90.00
_cell.angle_beta   90.00
_cell.angle_gamma   90.00
#
_symmetry.space_group_name_H-M   'P 1'
#
loop_
_entity.id
_entity.type
_entity.pdbx_description
1 polymer ?
#
loop_
_entity_poly.entity_id
_entity_poly.type
_entity_poly.pdbx_seq_one_letter_code
_entity_poly.pdbx_strand_id
1 'polypeptide(L)'
;VIDGNFVIDAVTHAYNLHPTNYRAGKYAESLAGLIWGLHSGLSGETHRVPTAEGFLKNWSVRELAHLLFVESGVDLAVHHVLPLQTLYHDGLCSYEKTLEIHRNYPHRFLVYAGVDPLRGTAALDDLEQQYETLKPSGLKLYPAAWLGDKFRHTGWRMDDPSIAFPLFERAQKLGIKNIAVHKGLPMGAVPLEPYKVDDIGGAADAFPDLNFEIVHGGMAFLDETGMQLSLFPNVYVNLEVTGALIVKRERWFAESLAALLKWAGPEKIMWGSGTVFSHPHPALHKFWHDFQLPDELVQVAGMQVTPDVKRLILGGNYARYAGVDVEAVKKNIANDEFAKLKARGNIQPYGYRESLYE
;
A
#
# COMPACT_ATOMS: atom_id res chain seq x y z
N VAL A 1 -14.76 -0.73 -10.93
CA VAL A 1 -15.79 -1.51 -10.17
C VAL A 1 -15.67 -2.99 -10.46
N ILE A 2 -15.93 -3.81 -9.47
CA ILE A 2 -16.17 -5.25 -9.61
C ILE A 2 -17.65 -5.49 -9.30
N ASP A 3 -18.44 -5.93 -10.29
CA ASP A 3 -19.88 -6.18 -10.16
C ASP A 3 -20.65 -5.04 -9.45
N GLY A 4 -20.37 -3.81 -9.84
CA GLY A 4 -20.99 -2.62 -9.24
C GLY A 4 -20.41 -2.16 -7.89
N ASN A 5 -19.49 -2.93 -7.29
CA ASN A 5 -18.86 -2.55 -6.03
C ASN A 5 -17.69 -1.60 -6.25
N PHE A 6 -17.63 -0.56 -5.44
CA PHE A 6 -16.55 0.42 -5.46
C PHE A 6 -15.29 -0.14 -4.78
N VAL A 7 -14.18 -0.07 -5.47
CA VAL A 7 -12.89 -0.62 -5.00
C VAL A 7 -11.88 0.49 -4.79
N ILE A 8 -11.34 0.57 -3.58
CA ILE A 8 -10.22 1.45 -3.24
C ILE A 8 -8.98 0.59 -2.98
N ASP A 9 -7.90 0.86 -3.68
CA ASP A 9 -6.61 0.25 -3.44
C ASP A 9 -5.78 1.15 -2.53
N ALA A 10 -5.63 0.75 -1.28
CA ALA A 10 -4.99 1.55 -0.23
C ALA A 10 -3.48 1.77 -0.45
N VAL A 11 -2.82 0.94 -1.29
CA VAL A 11 -1.36 1.02 -1.47
C VAL A 11 -0.96 0.71 -2.91
N THR A 12 -0.43 1.72 -3.59
CA THR A 12 0.09 1.57 -4.95
C THR A 12 1.37 2.39 -5.16
N HIS A 13 2.24 1.92 -6.05
CA HIS A 13 3.56 2.51 -6.26
C HIS A 13 3.99 2.44 -7.73
N ALA A 14 4.38 3.57 -8.31
CA ALA A 14 5.10 3.61 -9.59
C ALA A 14 6.61 3.45 -9.33
N TYR A 15 7.07 2.24 -9.02
CA TYR A 15 8.47 1.98 -8.66
C TYR A 15 9.48 2.43 -9.71
N ASN A 16 10.64 2.93 -9.25
CA ASN A 16 11.85 3.03 -10.05
C ASN A 16 12.84 1.93 -9.62
N LEU A 17 12.71 0.77 -10.24
CA LEU A 17 13.55 -0.42 -10.01
C LEU A 17 14.71 -0.52 -11.00
N HIS A 18 14.90 0.48 -11.87
CA HIS A 18 15.97 0.45 -12.86
C HIS A 18 17.35 0.52 -12.18
N PRO A 19 18.34 -0.28 -12.63
CA PRO A 19 19.66 -0.33 -11.99
C PRO A 19 20.38 1.02 -11.86
N THR A 20 20.12 1.98 -12.76
CA THR A 20 20.68 3.34 -12.66
C THR A 20 20.19 4.12 -11.44
N ASN A 21 19.10 3.68 -10.80
CA ASN A 21 18.60 4.28 -9.57
C ASN A 21 19.25 3.70 -8.30
N TYR A 22 20.05 2.64 -8.41
CA TYR A 22 20.67 1.99 -7.25
C TYR A 22 21.81 2.85 -6.69
N ARG A 23 21.65 3.30 -5.46
CA ARG A 23 22.65 4.08 -4.73
C ARG A 23 23.52 3.22 -3.84
N ALA A 24 22.90 2.29 -3.11
CA ALA A 24 23.58 1.40 -2.16
C ALA A 24 24.03 0.06 -2.80
N GLY A 25 24.24 0.02 -4.12
CA GLY A 25 24.76 -1.13 -4.84
C GLY A 25 23.96 -2.41 -4.56
N LYS A 26 24.65 -3.45 -4.07
CA LYS A 26 24.04 -4.78 -3.81
C LYS A 26 22.82 -4.79 -2.89
N TYR A 27 22.63 -3.79 -2.05
CA TYR A 27 21.44 -3.75 -1.16
C TYR A 27 20.21 -3.25 -1.90
N ALA A 28 20.35 -2.26 -2.76
CA ALA A 28 19.29 -1.83 -3.65
C ALA A 28 18.91 -2.93 -4.65
N GLU A 29 19.92 -3.61 -5.22
CA GLU A 29 19.75 -4.76 -6.09
C GLU A 29 19.01 -5.91 -5.38
N SER A 30 19.41 -6.22 -4.13
CA SER A 30 18.76 -7.28 -3.33
C SER A 30 17.28 -6.97 -3.04
N LEU A 31 16.94 -5.72 -2.74
CA LEU A 31 15.55 -5.32 -2.54
C LEU A 31 14.76 -5.38 -3.84
N ALA A 32 15.31 -4.89 -4.94
CA ALA A 32 14.69 -5.01 -6.26
C ALA A 32 14.48 -6.47 -6.66
N GLY A 33 15.47 -7.34 -6.39
CA GLY A 33 15.36 -8.78 -6.57
C GLY A 33 14.29 -9.44 -5.70
N LEU A 34 14.10 -8.99 -4.45
CA LEU A 34 13.02 -9.45 -3.59
C LEU A 34 11.65 -9.06 -4.18
N ILE A 35 11.49 -7.81 -4.63
CA ILE A 35 10.24 -7.35 -5.24
C ILE A 35 9.93 -8.15 -6.52
N TRP A 36 10.94 -8.41 -7.36
CA TRP A 36 10.81 -9.31 -8.50
C TRP A 36 10.43 -10.74 -8.09
N GLY A 37 11.05 -11.27 -7.04
CA GLY A 37 10.73 -12.60 -6.49
C GLY A 37 9.28 -12.71 -6.01
N LEU A 38 8.77 -11.68 -5.35
CA LEU A 38 7.38 -11.59 -4.95
C LEU A 38 6.46 -11.48 -6.17
N HIS A 39 6.81 -10.63 -7.16
CA HIS A 39 6.05 -10.51 -8.41
C HIS A 39 5.92 -11.86 -9.12
N SER A 40 7.03 -12.52 -9.40
CA SER A 40 7.06 -13.79 -10.12
C SER A 40 6.43 -14.95 -9.34
N GLY A 41 6.55 -14.93 -8.01
CA GLY A 41 6.04 -15.97 -7.11
C GLY A 41 4.57 -15.87 -6.76
N LEU A 42 3.99 -14.66 -6.75
CA LEU A 42 2.61 -14.43 -6.30
C LEU A 42 1.66 -14.03 -7.43
N SER A 43 2.15 -13.48 -8.55
CA SER A 43 1.29 -13.13 -9.68
C SER A 43 0.70 -14.35 -10.40
N GLY A 44 -0.49 -14.20 -10.95
CA GLY A 44 -1.11 -15.18 -11.85
C GLY A 44 -0.24 -15.38 -13.11
N GLU A 45 -0.27 -16.57 -13.72
CA GLU A 45 0.59 -16.88 -14.87
C GLU A 45 0.37 -15.94 -16.05
N THR A 46 -0.87 -15.56 -16.32
CA THR A 46 -1.25 -14.64 -17.39
C THR A 46 -1.11 -13.17 -17.00
N HIS A 47 -0.91 -12.86 -15.71
CA HIS A 47 -0.87 -11.52 -15.16
C HIS A 47 0.49 -11.25 -14.48
N ARG A 48 1.56 -11.61 -15.13
CA ARG A 48 2.93 -11.30 -14.70
C ARG A 48 3.77 -10.78 -15.85
N VAL A 49 4.74 -9.93 -15.53
CA VAL A 49 5.79 -9.59 -16.49
C VAL A 49 6.70 -10.81 -16.67
N PRO A 50 7.00 -11.25 -17.91
CA PRO A 50 7.67 -12.53 -18.13
C PRO A 50 9.11 -12.59 -17.61
N THR A 51 9.83 -11.46 -17.67
CA THR A 51 11.26 -11.40 -17.38
C THR A 51 11.59 -10.37 -16.30
N ALA A 52 12.68 -10.62 -15.58
CA ALA A 52 13.21 -9.67 -14.61
C ALA A 52 13.54 -8.31 -15.25
N GLU A 53 14.15 -8.33 -16.43
CA GLU A 53 14.50 -7.11 -17.18
C GLU A 53 13.26 -6.26 -17.50
N GLY A 54 12.18 -6.88 -17.95
CA GLY A 54 10.93 -6.18 -18.24
C GLY A 54 10.24 -5.61 -17.00
N PHE A 55 10.49 -6.21 -15.82
CA PHE A 55 9.91 -5.76 -14.55
C PHE A 55 10.80 -4.74 -13.82
N LEU A 56 12.12 -4.94 -13.80
CA LEU A 56 13.10 -4.09 -13.10
C LEU A 56 13.41 -2.81 -13.91
N LYS A 57 12.39 -2.01 -14.12
CA LYS A 57 12.44 -0.75 -14.88
C LYS A 57 11.96 0.44 -14.05
N ASN A 58 12.02 1.61 -14.63
CA ASN A 58 11.35 2.80 -14.11
C ASN A 58 9.90 2.81 -14.61
N TRP A 59 8.97 2.36 -13.79
CA TRP A 59 7.53 2.33 -14.12
C TRP A 59 6.98 3.76 -14.20
N SER A 60 6.32 4.09 -15.29
CA SER A 60 5.67 5.39 -15.43
C SER A 60 4.36 5.45 -14.63
N VAL A 61 3.95 6.66 -14.30
CA VAL A 61 2.68 6.94 -13.65
C VAL A 61 1.51 6.47 -14.52
N ARG A 62 1.62 6.61 -15.84
CA ARG A 62 0.57 6.22 -16.77
C ARG A 62 0.42 4.70 -16.88
N GLU A 63 1.53 3.95 -16.84
CA GLU A 63 1.48 2.48 -16.74
C GLU A 63 0.77 2.03 -15.47
N LEU A 64 1.11 2.63 -14.32
CA LEU A 64 0.43 2.35 -13.05
C LEU A 64 -1.07 2.62 -13.15
N ALA A 65 -1.46 3.78 -13.67
CA ALA A 65 -2.87 4.16 -13.82
C ALA A 65 -3.61 3.20 -14.76
N HIS A 66 -2.98 2.77 -15.85
CA HIS A 66 -3.55 1.79 -16.78
C HIS A 66 -3.78 0.43 -16.10
N LEU A 67 -2.78 -0.11 -15.39
CA LEU A 67 -2.92 -1.36 -14.63
C LEU A 67 -4.10 -1.31 -13.64
N LEU A 68 -4.24 -0.20 -12.91
CA LEU A 68 -5.26 -0.04 -11.89
C LEU A 68 -6.67 0.16 -12.49
N PHE A 69 -6.82 1.08 -13.42
CA PHE A 69 -8.14 1.58 -13.81
C PHE A 69 -8.68 0.99 -15.12
N VAL A 70 -7.79 0.49 -15.98
CA VAL A 70 -8.20 -0.18 -17.23
C VAL A 70 -8.16 -1.69 -17.06
N GLU A 71 -7.03 -2.25 -16.63
CA GLU A 71 -6.79 -3.69 -16.59
C GLU A 71 -7.39 -4.38 -15.36
N SER A 72 -7.75 -3.61 -14.32
CA SER A 72 -8.34 -4.19 -13.10
C SER A 72 -9.70 -3.57 -12.74
N GLY A 73 -10.22 -3.93 -11.56
CA GLY A 73 -11.48 -3.41 -11.04
C GLY A 73 -11.35 -2.23 -10.08
N VAL A 74 -10.16 -1.64 -9.94
CA VAL A 74 -9.91 -0.51 -9.02
C VAL A 74 -10.59 0.76 -9.55
N ASP A 75 -11.19 1.53 -8.65
CA ASP A 75 -11.86 2.80 -8.95
C ASP A 75 -11.07 4.00 -8.46
N LEU A 76 -10.53 3.89 -7.24
CA LEU A 76 -9.68 4.88 -6.60
C LEU A 76 -8.45 4.19 -6.04
N ALA A 77 -7.29 4.79 -6.12
CA ALA A 77 -6.05 4.25 -5.57
C ALA A 77 -5.35 5.26 -4.67
N VAL A 78 -4.49 4.76 -3.77
CA VAL A 78 -3.64 5.59 -2.94
C VAL A 78 -2.19 5.39 -3.36
N HIS A 79 -1.57 6.46 -3.82
CA HIS A 79 -0.16 6.44 -4.24
C HIS A 79 0.74 6.98 -3.13
N HIS A 80 1.77 6.24 -2.79
CA HIS A 80 2.67 6.59 -1.70
C HIS A 80 4.04 7.01 -2.21
N VAL A 81 4.57 8.13 -1.70
CA VAL A 81 5.99 8.46 -1.81
C VAL A 81 6.80 7.48 -0.98
N LEU A 82 7.81 6.85 -1.59
CA LEU A 82 8.74 5.93 -0.93
C LEU A 82 10.15 6.51 -1.03
N PRO A 83 10.58 7.34 -0.07
CA PRO A 83 11.82 8.08 -0.20
C PRO A 83 13.06 7.17 -0.28
N LEU A 84 13.22 6.21 0.61
CA LEU A 84 14.33 5.22 0.64
C LEU A 84 15.64 5.67 -0.03
N GLN A 85 16.00 6.95 0.13
CA GLN A 85 17.13 7.60 -0.55
C GLN A 85 18.49 7.09 -0.08
N THR A 86 18.53 6.31 0.99
CA THR A 86 19.73 5.57 1.39
C THR A 86 20.00 4.36 0.50
N LEU A 87 18.99 3.84 -0.20
CA LEU A 87 19.10 2.73 -1.16
C LEU A 87 19.05 3.18 -2.61
N TYR A 88 18.24 4.15 -2.94
CA TYR A 88 17.94 4.61 -4.30
C TYR A 88 18.18 6.11 -4.43
N HIS A 89 18.64 6.57 -5.57
CA HIS A 89 18.92 8.00 -5.82
C HIS A 89 17.64 8.84 -5.71
N ASP A 90 16.58 8.41 -6.38
CA ASP A 90 15.30 9.12 -6.46
C ASP A 90 14.25 8.55 -5.46
N GLY A 91 14.69 7.68 -4.52
CA GLY A 91 13.78 6.83 -3.78
C GLY A 91 13.31 5.63 -4.59
N LEU A 92 12.57 4.72 -3.95
CA LEU A 92 11.94 3.59 -4.63
C LEU A 92 10.70 4.03 -5.44
N CYS A 93 10.01 5.05 -4.95
CA CYS A 93 8.93 5.76 -5.64
C CYS A 93 9.04 7.25 -5.31
N SER A 94 9.37 8.07 -6.31
CA SER A 94 9.77 9.45 -6.08
C SER A 94 8.61 10.40 -5.78
N TYR A 95 8.94 11.51 -5.15
CA TYR A 95 8.03 12.62 -4.95
C TYR A 95 7.50 13.18 -6.29
N GLU A 96 8.38 13.28 -7.31
CA GLU A 96 8.02 13.83 -8.62
C GLU A 96 6.92 13.01 -9.31
N LYS A 97 6.97 11.67 -9.21
CA LYS A 97 5.90 10.79 -9.70
C LYS A 97 4.59 11.02 -8.96
N THR A 98 4.66 11.23 -7.66
CA THR A 98 3.46 11.54 -6.85
C THR A 98 2.88 12.91 -7.23
N LEU A 99 3.74 13.88 -7.50
CA LEU A 99 3.32 15.20 -7.99
C LEU A 99 2.68 15.11 -9.38
N GLU A 100 3.22 14.28 -10.27
CA GLU A 100 2.63 13.98 -11.58
C GLU A 100 1.23 13.36 -11.44
N ILE A 101 1.08 12.38 -10.55
CA ILE A 101 -0.22 11.77 -10.23
C ILE A 101 -1.21 12.82 -9.72
N HIS A 102 -0.80 13.61 -8.75
CA HIS A 102 -1.65 14.63 -8.14
C HIS A 102 -2.17 15.64 -9.16
N ARG A 103 -1.34 16.01 -10.15
CA ARG A 103 -1.69 16.96 -11.20
C ARG A 103 -2.57 16.35 -12.28
N ASN A 104 -2.25 15.13 -12.72
CA ASN A 104 -2.86 14.54 -13.91
C ASN A 104 -4.08 13.68 -13.59
N TYR A 105 -4.15 13.08 -12.39
CA TYR A 105 -5.20 12.12 -12.03
C TYR A 105 -5.86 12.40 -10.67
N PRO A 106 -6.26 13.65 -10.36
CA PRO A 106 -6.76 14.04 -9.02
C PRO A 106 -8.07 13.35 -8.62
N HIS A 107 -8.80 12.77 -9.57
CA HIS A 107 -10.05 12.06 -9.31
C HIS A 107 -9.86 10.53 -9.18
N ARG A 108 -8.67 10.03 -9.49
CA ARG A 108 -8.33 8.61 -9.47
C ARG A 108 -7.34 8.25 -8.37
N PHE A 109 -6.62 9.22 -7.84
CA PHE A 109 -5.66 8.97 -6.78
C PHE A 109 -5.83 9.93 -5.60
N LEU A 110 -5.73 9.35 -4.41
CA LEU A 110 -5.25 10.03 -3.22
C LEU A 110 -3.73 9.85 -3.16
N VAL A 111 -3.03 10.79 -2.53
CA VAL A 111 -1.57 10.71 -2.42
C VAL A 111 -1.13 10.80 -0.96
N TYR A 112 -0.11 10.03 -0.62
CA TYR A 112 0.56 10.10 0.68
C TYR A 112 1.95 10.69 0.50
N ALA A 113 2.29 11.66 1.36
CA ALA A 113 3.66 12.13 1.52
C ALA A 113 4.55 11.00 2.06
N GLY A 114 5.85 11.12 1.88
CA GLY A 114 6.81 10.17 2.43
C GLY A 114 8.07 10.88 2.88
N VAL A 115 8.49 10.66 4.11
CA VAL A 115 9.73 11.22 4.68
C VAL A 115 10.48 10.17 5.49
N ASP A 116 11.77 10.38 5.71
CA ASP A 116 12.58 9.55 6.61
C ASP A 116 12.70 10.25 7.98
N PRO A 117 12.04 9.76 9.05
CA PRO A 117 12.05 10.37 10.36
C PRO A 117 13.47 10.52 10.97
N LEU A 118 14.41 9.64 10.58
CA LEU A 118 15.79 9.68 11.05
C LEU A 118 16.55 10.94 10.57
N ARG A 119 15.98 11.73 9.66
CA ARG A 119 16.53 13.01 9.22
C ARG A 119 16.19 14.18 10.18
N GLY A 120 15.42 13.93 11.24
CA GLY A 120 15.08 14.94 12.24
C GLY A 120 14.36 16.14 11.64
N THR A 121 14.85 17.37 11.90
CA THR A 121 14.22 18.60 11.39
C THR A 121 14.09 18.64 9.88
N ALA A 122 15.04 18.09 9.13
CA ALA A 122 14.95 18.01 7.67
C ALA A 122 13.76 17.14 7.19
N ALA A 123 13.34 16.14 7.97
CA ALA A 123 12.13 15.39 7.66
C ALA A 123 10.85 16.23 7.85
N LEU A 124 10.85 17.13 8.84
CA LEU A 124 9.73 18.05 9.08
C LEU A 124 9.61 19.09 7.95
N ASP A 125 10.73 19.62 7.51
CA ASP A 125 10.79 20.58 6.39
C ASP A 125 10.35 19.90 5.08
N ASP A 126 10.80 18.68 4.82
CA ASP A 126 10.38 17.88 3.66
C ASP A 126 8.86 17.60 3.69
N LEU A 127 8.29 17.30 4.86
CA LEU A 127 6.85 17.08 5.00
C LEU A 127 6.05 18.35 4.69
N GLU A 128 6.50 19.50 5.18
CA GLU A 128 5.86 20.79 4.89
C GLU A 128 5.90 21.11 3.39
N GLN A 129 7.05 20.95 2.75
CA GLN A 129 7.20 21.15 1.31
C GLN A 129 6.26 20.22 0.51
N GLN A 130 6.18 18.94 0.88
CA GLN A 130 5.26 18.00 0.24
C GLN A 130 3.80 18.40 0.50
N TYR A 131 3.47 18.88 1.71
CA TYR A 131 2.13 19.33 2.02
C TYR A 131 1.70 20.53 1.17
N GLU A 132 2.57 21.51 0.97
CA GLU A 132 2.28 22.71 0.16
C GLU A 132 1.86 22.33 -1.27
N THR A 133 2.49 21.32 -1.83
CA THR A 133 2.36 20.96 -3.25
C THR A 133 1.40 19.82 -3.52
N LEU A 134 1.34 18.81 -2.64
CA LEU A 134 0.54 17.59 -2.83
C LEU A 134 -0.80 17.64 -2.11
N LYS A 135 -0.91 18.43 -1.03
CA LYS A 135 -2.07 18.35 -0.09
C LYS A 135 -2.39 16.90 0.26
N PRO A 136 -1.41 16.12 0.79
CA PRO A 136 -1.54 14.68 0.91
C PRO A 136 -2.63 14.31 1.90
N SER A 137 -3.33 13.21 1.61
CA SER A 137 -4.33 12.62 2.50
C SER A 137 -3.73 11.78 3.62
N GLY A 138 -2.42 11.52 3.58
CA GLY A 138 -1.70 10.74 4.58
C GLY A 138 -0.20 10.85 4.44
N LEU A 139 0.50 10.17 5.36
CA LEU A 139 1.95 10.10 5.44
C LEU A 139 2.39 8.63 5.45
N LYS A 140 3.33 8.25 4.58
CA LYS A 140 3.94 6.92 4.52
C LYS A 140 5.30 6.92 5.20
N LEU A 141 5.53 5.94 6.08
CA LEU A 141 6.76 5.79 6.85
C LEU A 141 7.36 4.39 6.69
N TYR A 142 8.69 4.34 6.79
CA TYR A 142 9.47 3.11 6.89
C TYR A 142 10.19 3.05 8.24
N PRO A 143 10.17 1.90 8.93
CA PRO A 143 10.70 1.79 10.30
C PRO A 143 12.23 1.72 10.36
N ALA A 144 12.93 1.74 9.23
CA ALA A 144 14.38 1.65 9.17
C ALA A 144 14.95 2.32 7.93
N ALA A 145 16.21 2.75 8.03
CA ALA A 145 17.04 3.21 6.93
C ALA A 145 18.34 2.41 6.87
N TRP A 146 19.01 2.39 5.71
CA TRP A 146 20.30 1.75 5.50
C TRP A 146 21.40 2.81 5.51
N LEU A 147 22.48 2.55 6.24
CA LEU A 147 23.58 3.49 6.40
C LEU A 147 24.90 2.89 5.92
N GLY A 148 25.56 3.57 4.97
CA GLY A 148 26.91 3.29 4.52
C GLY A 148 27.07 2.04 3.64
N ASP A 149 28.34 1.70 3.33
CA ASP A 149 28.73 0.61 2.43
C ASP A 149 28.59 -0.79 3.05
N LYS A 150 28.52 -0.86 4.37
CA LYS A 150 28.26 -2.08 5.10
C LYS A 150 26.78 -2.11 5.44
N PHE A 151 26.18 -3.29 5.35
CA PHE A 151 24.82 -3.49 5.75
C PHE A 151 24.65 -3.09 7.22
N ARG A 152 24.32 -1.84 7.41
CA ARG A 152 23.85 -1.26 8.67
C ARG A 152 22.48 -0.67 8.38
N HIS A 153 21.49 -1.13 9.09
CA HIS A 153 20.23 -0.43 9.15
C HIS A 153 20.09 0.21 10.52
N THR A 154 19.44 1.34 10.57
CA THR A 154 19.01 1.98 11.79
C THR A 154 17.49 1.93 11.84
N GLY A 155 16.95 1.24 12.84
CA GLY A 155 15.53 1.21 13.11
C GLY A 155 15.10 2.31 14.06
N TRP A 156 13.83 2.65 14.02
CA TRP A 156 13.18 3.54 14.98
C TRP A 156 11.80 3.00 15.32
N ARG A 157 11.22 3.50 16.41
CA ARG A 157 9.92 3.05 16.93
C ARG A 157 8.86 4.14 16.76
N MET A 158 7.63 3.75 16.49
CA MET A 158 6.49 4.67 16.38
C MET A 158 6.16 5.37 17.70
N ASP A 159 6.48 4.75 18.82
CA ASP A 159 6.29 5.29 20.17
C ASP A 159 7.51 6.08 20.69
N ASP A 160 8.51 6.37 19.87
CA ASP A 160 9.68 7.15 20.24
C ASP A 160 9.37 8.65 20.28
N PRO A 161 9.41 9.30 21.47
CA PRO A 161 9.06 10.71 21.60
C PRO A 161 10.09 11.65 20.96
N SER A 162 11.29 11.18 20.65
CA SER A 162 12.34 12.00 20.05
C SER A 162 12.41 11.92 18.53
N ILE A 163 11.92 10.84 17.94
CA ILE A 163 11.99 10.57 16.50
C ILE A 163 10.59 10.68 15.85
N ALA A 164 9.62 9.95 16.38
CA ALA A 164 8.30 9.83 15.77
C ALA A 164 7.36 10.99 16.15
N PHE A 165 7.31 11.37 17.41
CA PHE A 165 6.32 12.33 17.90
C PHE A 165 6.44 13.72 17.28
N PRO A 166 7.63 14.31 17.05
CA PRO A 166 7.72 15.60 16.36
C PRO A 166 7.10 15.56 14.95
N LEU A 167 7.22 14.42 14.26
CA LEU A 167 6.62 14.23 12.93
C LEU A 167 5.08 14.09 13.01
N PHE A 168 4.56 13.37 13.99
CA PHE A 168 3.12 13.23 14.21
C PHE A 168 2.47 14.55 14.62
N GLU A 169 3.09 15.32 15.49
CA GLU A 169 2.65 16.68 15.84
C GLU A 169 2.61 17.59 14.60
N ARG A 170 3.63 17.49 13.73
CA ARG A 170 3.66 18.26 12.48
C ARG A 170 2.56 17.80 11.54
N ALA A 171 2.32 16.50 11.38
CA ALA A 171 1.24 15.97 10.57
C ALA A 171 -0.13 16.48 11.06
N GLN A 172 -0.40 16.45 12.37
CA GLN A 172 -1.63 16.99 12.96
C GLN A 172 -1.80 18.49 12.68
N LYS A 173 -0.74 19.29 12.85
CA LYS A 173 -0.78 20.74 12.56
C LYS A 173 -1.09 21.04 11.09
N LEU A 174 -0.64 20.20 10.19
CA LEU A 174 -0.93 20.28 8.75
C LEU A 174 -2.30 19.69 8.37
N GLY A 175 -3.02 19.06 9.30
CA GLY A 175 -4.28 18.39 9.03
C GLY A 175 -4.16 17.02 8.38
N ILE A 176 -2.96 16.43 8.32
CA ILE A 176 -2.72 15.05 7.86
C ILE A 176 -3.11 14.13 9.01
N LYS A 177 -4.13 13.29 8.79
CA LYS A 177 -4.67 12.40 9.83
C LYS A 177 -4.20 10.96 9.72
N ASN A 178 -3.81 10.52 8.54
CA ASN A 178 -3.56 9.11 8.26
C ASN A 178 -2.05 8.83 8.16
N ILE A 179 -1.55 7.94 8.99
CA ILE A 179 -0.13 7.55 9.07
C ILE A 179 0.00 6.09 8.72
N ALA A 180 0.49 5.78 7.51
CA ALA A 180 0.76 4.42 7.07
C ALA A 180 2.22 4.05 7.36
N VAL A 181 2.45 2.93 8.02
CA VAL A 181 3.79 2.46 8.35
C VAL A 181 4.05 1.06 7.80
N HIS A 182 5.24 0.88 7.21
CA HIS A 182 5.73 -0.39 6.70
C HIS A 182 6.11 -1.30 7.88
N LYS A 183 5.23 -2.22 8.26
CA LYS A 183 5.40 -3.17 9.38
C LYS A 183 5.11 -4.59 8.91
N GLY A 184 5.46 -5.58 9.70
CA GLY A 184 5.14 -6.99 9.46
C GLY A 184 5.96 -7.68 8.36
N LEU A 185 6.52 -6.95 7.40
CA LEU A 185 7.31 -7.47 6.29
C LEU A 185 8.69 -6.82 6.24
N PRO A 186 9.77 -7.55 6.59
CA PRO A 186 11.14 -7.02 6.46
C PRO A 186 11.53 -6.77 5.01
N MET A 187 12.27 -5.69 4.77
CA MET A 187 12.77 -5.31 3.45
C MET A 187 14.12 -5.99 3.13
N GLY A 188 14.10 -7.32 2.97
CA GLY A 188 15.28 -8.14 2.72
C GLY A 188 15.87 -8.75 4.00
N ALA A 189 17.15 -9.10 3.98
CA ALA A 189 17.86 -9.73 5.10
C ALA A 189 18.24 -8.69 6.17
N VAL A 190 17.25 -8.26 6.95
CA VAL A 190 17.36 -7.23 8.00
C VAL A 190 16.82 -7.76 9.33
N PRO A 191 17.26 -7.23 10.48
CA PRO A 191 16.64 -7.55 11.76
C PRO A 191 15.15 -7.26 11.78
N LEU A 192 14.37 -8.12 12.45
CA LEU A 192 12.91 -8.01 12.51
C LEU A 192 12.43 -6.89 13.45
N GLU A 193 13.27 -6.46 14.39
CA GLU A 193 12.90 -5.55 15.46
C GLU A 193 12.15 -4.30 14.99
N PRO A 194 12.62 -3.53 13.99
CA PRO A 194 11.91 -2.33 13.56
C PRO A 194 10.57 -2.62 12.88
N TYR A 195 10.36 -3.86 12.44
CA TYR A 195 9.15 -4.26 11.70
C TYR A 195 8.05 -4.86 12.59
N LYS A 196 8.30 -5.00 13.89
CA LYS A 196 7.30 -5.38 14.89
C LYS A 196 6.21 -4.31 14.98
N VAL A 197 5.05 -4.71 15.50
CA VAL A 197 3.87 -3.85 15.64
C VAL A 197 3.59 -3.40 17.08
N ASP A 198 4.42 -3.82 18.03
CA ASP A 198 4.26 -3.54 19.46
C ASP A 198 4.35 -2.05 19.81
N ASP A 199 4.98 -1.25 18.95
CA ASP A 199 5.14 0.20 19.10
C ASP A 199 3.95 1.03 18.59
N ILE A 200 3.02 0.40 17.87
CA ILE A 200 1.85 1.10 17.32
C ILE A 200 0.90 1.59 18.41
N GLY A 201 0.69 0.76 19.44
CA GLY A 201 -0.20 1.10 20.54
C GLY A 201 0.26 2.36 21.31
N GLY A 202 1.56 2.51 21.55
CA GLY A 202 2.10 3.72 22.18
C GLY A 202 1.90 4.98 21.35
N ALA A 203 2.06 4.88 20.02
CA ALA A 203 1.76 5.98 19.11
C ALA A 203 0.26 6.31 19.05
N ALA A 204 -0.60 5.28 19.00
CA ALA A 204 -2.05 5.43 18.92
C ALA A 204 -2.65 6.08 20.18
N ASP A 205 -2.11 5.74 21.35
CA ASP A 205 -2.50 6.33 22.63
C ASP A 205 -2.06 7.79 22.75
N ALA A 206 -0.81 8.09 22.35
CA ALA A 206 -0.25 9.44 22.39
C ALA A 206 -0.93 10.40 21.37
N PHE A 207 -1.46 9.88 20.26
CA PHE A 207 -2.06 10.68 19.18
C PHE A 207 -3.46 10.13 18.80
N PRO A 208 -4.47 10.28 19.67
CA PRO A 208 -5.80 9.72 19.45
C PRO A 208 -6.55 10.32 18.23
N ASP A 209 -6.15 11.50 17.76
CA ASP A 209 -6.72 12.17 16.59
C ASP A 209 -6.05 11.77 15.27
N LEU A 210 -4.97 10.97 15.31
CA LEU A 210 -4.34 10.37 14.14
C LEU A 210 -4.81 8.93 13.96
N ASN A 211 -4.91 8.49 12.73
CA ASN A 211 -5.13 7.10 12.37
C ASN A 211 -3.80 6.46 12.00
N PHE A 212 -3.53 5.26 12.51
CA PHE A 212 -2.33 4.49 12.22
C PHE A 212 -2.67 3.27 11.38
N GLU A 213 -2.04 3.14 10.23
CA GLU A 213 -2.28 2.08 9.26
C GLU A 213 -1.07 1.13 9.19
N ILE A 214 -1.25 -0.11 9.64
CA ILE A 214 -0.26 -1.17 9.55
C ILE A 214 -0.30 -1.72 8.13
N VAL A 215 0.78 -1.53 7.37
CA VAL A 215 0.88 -2.04 6.00
C VAL A 215 1.32 -3.51 6.01
N HIS A 216 0.91 -4.29 5.01
CA HIS A 216 1.21 -5.73 4.81
C HIS A 216 0.41 -6.72 5.68
N GLY A 217 -0.75 -6.34 6.22
CA GLY A 217 -1.59 -7.27 6.96
C GLY A 217 -0.99 -7.81 8.26
N GLY A 218 0.09 -7.20 8.75
CA GLY A 218 0.81 -7.70 9.92
C GLY A 218 1.68 -8.93 9.68
N MET A 219 1.56 -9.61 8.55
CA MET A 219 2.28 -10.81 8.07
C MET A 219 2.98 -11.66 9.16
N ALA A 220 4.22 -11.31 9.56
CA ALA A 220 4.98 -12.07 10.55
C ALA A 220 4.46 -11.90 12.00
N PHE A 221 3.55 -10.93 12.25
CA PHE A 221 3.04 -10.53 13.56
C PHE A 221 1.51 -10.43 13.56
N LEU A 222 0.81 -11.46 13.04
CA LEU A 222 -0.63 -11.44 12.80
C LEU A 222 -1.45 -11.28 14.08
N ASP A 223 -1.17 -12.06 15.13
CA ASP A 223 -1.93 -12.00 16.38
C ASP A 223 -1.68 -10.68 17.13
N GLU A 224 -0.44 -10.19 17.13
CA GLU A 224 -0.08 -8.89 17.69
C GLU A 224 -0.77 -7.75 16.93
N THR A 225 -0.80 -7.82 15.60
CA THR A 225 -1.54 -6.87 14.76
C THR A 225 -3.03 -6.88 15.09
N GLY A 226 -3.64 -8.05 15.15
CA GLY A 226 -5.03 -8.20 15.55
C GLY A 226 -5.32 -7.60 16.93
N MET A 227 -4.42 -7.80 17.89
CA MET A 227 -4.51 -7.20 19.23
C MET A 227 -4.46 -5.67 19.17
N GLN A 228 -3.53 -5.07 18.41
CA GLN A 228 -3.45 -3.62 18.22
C GLN A 228 -4.77 -3.06 17.63
N LEU A 229 -5.31 -3.73 16.61
CA LEU A 229 -6.57 -3.35 16.00
C LEU A 229 -7.76 -3.39 16.99
N SER A 230 -7.78 -4.38 17.89
CA SER A 230 -8.87 -4.54 18.84
C SER A 230 -8.82 -3.52 20.00
N LEU A 231 -7.60 -3.16 20.45
CA LEU A 231 -7.39 -2.27 21.59
C LEU A 231 -7.51 -0.79 21.23
N PHE A 232 -7.05 -0.39 20.05
CA PHE A 232 -6.99 1.03 19.67
C PHE A 232 -7.99 1.37 18.57
N PRO A 233 -8.92 2.30 18.80
CA PRO A 233 -9.96 2.65 17.81
C PRO A 233 -9.40 3.27 16.54
N ASN A 234 -8.23 3.89 16.61
CA ASN A 234 -7.54 4.60 15.54
C ASN A 234 -6.41 3.77 14.86
N VAL A 235 -6.36 2.45 15.10
CA VAL A 235 -5.44 1.55 14.40
C VAL A 235 -6.18 0.74 13.34
N TYR A 236 -5.61 0.67 12.14
CA TYR A 236 -6.12 0.01 10.95
C TYR A 236 -5.04 -0.86 10.31
N VAL A 237 -5.44 -1.76 9.41
CA VAL A 237 -4.52 -2.60 8.65
C VAL A 237 -4.91 -2.65 7.18
N ASN A 238 -3.93 -2.61 6.27
CA ASN A 238 -4.17 -2.93 4.88
C ASN A 238 -3.51 -4.26 4.47
N LEU A 239 -4.07 -4.89 3.46
CA LEU A 239 -3.68 -6.21 2.97
C LEU A 239 -2.63 -6.15 1.85
N GLU A 240 -1.90 -5.05 1.70
CA GLU A 240 -0.82 -4.98 0.69
C GLU A 240 0.15 -6.17 0.85
N VAL A 241 0.59 -6.78 -0.25
CA VAL A 241 1.29 -8.07 -0.34
C VAL A 241 0.45 -9.25 0.16
N THR A 242 -0.14 -9.17 1.36
CA THR A 242 -0.98 -10.24 1.92
C THR A 242 -2.16 -10.56 0.99
N GLY A 243 -2.79 -9.56 0.38
CA GLY A 243 -3.87 -9.75 -0.60
C GLY A 243 -3.43 -10.53 -1.84
N ALA A 244 -2.18 -10.37 -2.29
CA ALA A 244 -1.65 -11.11 -3.43
C ALA A 244 -1.46 -12.62 -3.16
N LEU A 245 -1.33 -13.02 -1.89
CA LEU A 245 -1.23 -14.44 -1.50
C LEU A 245 -2.42 -15.26 -1.98
N ILE A 246 -3.61 -14.66 -2.09
CA ILE A 246 -4.84 -15.35 -2.50
C ILE A 246 -4.69 -16.05 -3.85
N VAL A 247 -3.82 -15.54 -4.74
CA VAL A 247 -3.67 -16.07 -6.10
C VAL A 247 -2.98 -17.43 -6.10
N LYS A 248 -1.90 -17.59 -5.35
CA LYS A 248 -1.08 -18.81 -5.34
C LYS A 248 -0.88 -19.44 -3.97
N ARG A 249 -1.28 -18.78 -2.91
CA ARG A 249 -1.12 -19.18 -1.50
C ARG A 249 -2.43 -18.96 -0.73
N GLU A 250 -3.56 -19.36 -1.32
CA GLU A 250 -4.90 -19.09 -0.80
C GLU A 250 -5.07 -19.49 0.67
N ARG A 251 -4.53 -20.65 1.07
CA ARG A 251 -4.57 -21.10 2.46
C ARG A 251 -3.88 -20.10 3.39
N TRP A 252 -2.72 -19.61 3.04
CA TRP A 252 -2.00 -18.61 3.83
C TRP A 252 -2.79 -17.28 3.91
N PHE A 253 -3.36 -16.83 2.78
CA PHE A 253 -4.25 -15.67 2.77
C PHE A 253 -5.45 -15.86 3.72
N ALA A 254 -6.12 -17.03 3.66
CA ALA A 254 -7.27 -17.34 4.48
C ALA A 254 -6.92 -17.35 5.99
N GLU A 255 -5.79 -17.97 6.35
CA GLU A 255 -5.28 -17.97 7.72
C GLU A 255 -4.96 -16.56 8.23
N SER A 256 -4.31 -15.74 7.39
CA SER A 256 -4.00 -14.34 7.72
C SER A 256 -5.27 -13.51 7.94
N LEU A 257 -6.24 -13.63 7.04
CA LEU A 257 -7.49 -12.89 7.15
C LEU A 257 -8.31 -13.35 8.35
N ALA A 258 -8.39 -14.67 8.61
CA ALA A 258 -9.09 -15.21 9.77
C ALA A 258 -8.49 -14.72 11.09
N ALA A 259 -7.16 -14.65 11.19
CA ALA A 259 -6.47 -14.12 12.37
C ALA A 259 -6.82 -12.64 12.62
N LEU A 260 -6.87 -11.81 11.58
CA LEU A 260 -7.25 -10.40 11.72
C LEU A 260 -8.72 -10.24 12.10
N LEU A 261 -9.62 -10.99 11.44
CA LEU A 261 -11.06 -10.97 11.72
C LEU A 261 -11.39 -11.41 13.15
N LYS A 262 -10.70 -12.42 13.67
CA LYS A 262 -10.83 -12.94 15.03
C LYS A 262 -10.75 -11.83 16.09
N TRP A 263 -9.82 -10.90 15.92
CA TRP A 263 -9.52 -9.87 16.91
C TRP A 263 -10.32 -8.58 16.69
N ALA A 264 -10.47 -8.14 15.45
CA ALA A 264 -10.91 -6.78 15.13
C ALA A 264 -12.22 -6.71 14.34
N GLY A 265 -12.76 -7.85 13.89
CA GLY A 265 -13.84 -7.83 12.91
C GLY A 265 -13.39 -7.25 11.56
N PRO A 266 -14.31 -7.01 10.63
CA PRO A 266 -13.96 -6.62 9.25
C PRO A 266 -13.72 -5.11 9.07
N GLU A 267 -14.15 -4.25 10.02
CA GLU A 267 -14.30 -2.80 9.83
C GLU A 267 -12.97 -2.02 9.76
N LYS A 268 -11.85 -2.65 10.15
CA LYS A 268 -10.53 -2.04 10.20
C LYS A 268 -9.54 -2.62 9.19
N ILE A 269 -10.00 -3.57 8.36
CA ILE A 269 -9.19 -4.24 7.34
C ILE A 269 -9.47 -3.58 5.99
N MET A 270 -8.42 -3.14 5.30
CA MET A 270 -8.50 -2.43 4.03
C MET A 270 -7.78 -3.20 2.92
N TRP A 271 -8.30 -3.17 1.72
CA TRP A 271 -7.64 -3.75 0.56
C TRP A 271 -6.42 -2.92 0.14
N GLY A 272 -5.35 -3.59 -0.28
CA GLY A 272 -4.16 -2.99 -0.89
C GLY A 272 -3.45 -4.01 -1.78
N SER A 273 -3.07 -3.63 -2.98
CA SER A 273 -2.41 -4.54 -3.92
C SER A 273 -0.89 -4.42 -3.94
N GLY A 274 -0.35 -3.23 -3.64
CA GLY A 274 1.05 -2.90 -3.85
C GLY A 274 1.45 -2.81 -5.33
N THR A 275 0.48 -2.61 -6.25
CA THR A 275 0.75 -2.42 -7.68
C THR A 275 1.83 -1.32 -7.85
N VAL A 276 2.90 -1.54 -8.59
CA VAL A 276 3.11 -2.54 -9.67
C VAL A 276 3.70 -3.89 -9.24
N PHE A 277 3.97 -4.10 -7.93
CA PHE A 277 4.55 -5.36 -7.47
C PHE A 277 3.66 -6.56 -7.85
N SER A 278 2.34 -6.45 -7.79
CA SER A 278 1.43 -7.47 -8.32
C SER A 278 0.35 -6.84 -9.19
N HIS A 279 -0.13 -7.58 -10.18
CA HIS A 279 -1.30 -7.15 -10.95
C HIS A 279 -2.55 -7.32 -10.09
N PRO A 280 -3.37 -6.26 -9.89
CA PRO A 280 -4.46 -6.33 -8.92
C PRO A 280 -5.62 -7.24 -9.37
N HIS A 281 -5.85 -7.38 -10.69
CA HIS A 281 -7.01 -8.10 -11.22
C HIS A 281 -7.20 -9.53 -10.68
N PRO A 282 -6.19 -10.43 -10.72
CA PRO A 282 -6.41 -11.81 -10.28
C PRO A 282 -6.79 -11.93 -8.82
N ALA A 283 -6.16 -11.13 -7.95
CA ALA A 283 -6.43 -11.15 -6.52
C ALA A 283 -7.82 -10.57 -6.21
N LEU A 284 -8.17 -9.43 -6.81
CA LEU A 284 -9.49 -8.81 -6.65
C LEU A 284 -10.60 -9.73 -7.16
N HIS A 285 -10.43 -10.31 -8.37
CA HIS A 285 -11.41 -11.20 -8.96
C HIS A 285 -11.65 -12.42 -8.07
N LYS A 286 -10.55 -13.08 -7.67
CA LYS A 286 -10.63 -14.27 -6.80
C LYS A 286 -11.24 -13.95 -5.43
N PHE A 287 -10.85 -12.82 -4.82
CA PHE A 287 -11.42 -12.41 -3.55
C PHE A 287 -12.93 -12.16 -3.64
N TRP A 288 -13.38 -11.47 -4.69
CA TRP A 288 -14.79 -11.16 -4.83
C TRP A 288 -15.65 -12.37 -5.20
N HIS A 289 -15.25 -13.13 -6.23
CA HIS A 289 -16.09 -14.19 -6.79
C HIS A 289 -15.94 -15.54 -6.09
N ASP A 290 -14.70 -15.95 -5.79
CA ASP A 290 -14.43 -17.34 -5.46
C ASP A 290 -14.13 -17.55 -3.98
N PHE A 291 -13.56 -16.54 -3.30
CA PHE A 291 -13.03 -16.71 -1.95
C PHE A 291 -14.12 -16.81 -0.90
N GLN A 292 -14.00 -17.84 -0.05
CA GLN A 292 -14.69 -18.00 1.22
C GLN A 292 -13.70 -18.60 2.22
N LEU A 293 -13.88 -18.30 3.51
CA LEU A 293 -13.11 -18.99 4.53
C LEU A 293 -13.53 -20.46 4.60
N PRO A 294 -12.57 -21.40 4.66
CA PRO A 294 -12.86 -22.78 5.05
C PRO A 294 -13.53 -22.85 6.42
N ASP A 295 -14.39 -23.86 6.64
CA ASP A 295 -15.21 -23.97 7.85
C ASP A 295 -14.39 -23.90 9.15
N GLU A 296 -13.23 -24.53 9.18
CA GLU A 296 -12.32 -24.48 10.33
C GLU A 296 -11.77 -23.07 10.60
N LEU A 297 -11.62 -22.24 9.57
CA LEU A 297 -11.18 -20.84 9.71
C LEU A 297 -12.36 -19.89 9.99
N VAL A 298 -13.57 -20.24 9.59
CA VAL A 298 -14.80 -19.54 10.05
C VAL A 298 -14.91 -19.64 11.57
N GLN A 299 -14.62 -20.81 12.15
CA GLN A 299 -14.60 -20.96 13.61
C GLN A 299 -13.54 -20.09 14.28
N VAL A 300 -12.36 -19.94 13.67
CA VAL A 300 -11.29 -19.07 14.16
C VAL A 300 -11.68 -17.59 14.06
N ALA A 301 -12.19 -17.18 12.90
CA ALA A 301 -12.58 -15.79 12.62
C ALA A 301 -13.85 -15.34 13.36
N GLY A 302 -14.69 -16.30 13.80
CA GLY A 302 -16.02 -16.03 14.37
C GLY A 302 -17.06 -15.60 13.32
N MET A 303 -16.71 -15.59 12.02
CA MET A 303 -17.57 -15.16 10.93
C MET A 303 -17.12 -15.67 9.57
N GLN A 304 -18.03 -15.70 8.60
CA GLN A 304 -17.69 -15.92 7.19
C GLN A 304 -17.42 -14.60 6.48
N VAL A 305 -16.59 -14.63 5.43
CA VAL A 305 -16.32 -13.49 4.54
C VAL A 305 -17.47 -13.38 3.52
N THR A 306 -18.57 -12.82 3.98
CA THR A 306 -19.78 -12.59 3.17
C THR A 306 -19.57 -11.47 2.13
N PRO A 307 -20.46 -11.30 1.14
CA PRO A 307 -20.40 -10.16 0.21
C PRO A 307 -20.35 -8.79 0.91
N ASP A 308 -21.03 -8.63 2.06
CA ASP A 308 -20.96 -7.37 2.82
C ASP A 308 -19.60 -7.15 3.44
N VAL A 309 -18.98 -8.19 4.01
CA VAL A 309 -17.59 -8.13 4.51
C VAL A 309 -16.62 -7.82 3.38
N LYS A 310 -16.78 -8.43 2.20
CA LYS A 310 -15.96 -8.13 1.03
C LYS A 310 -16.06 -6.65 0.60
N ARG A 311 -17.29 -6.09 0.58
CA ARG A 311 -17.50 -4.67 0.26
C ARG A 311 -16.81 -3.73 1.26
N LEU A 312 -16.88 -4.05 2.55
CA LEU A 312 -16.16 -3.28 3.58
C LEU A 312 -14.65 -3.29 3.29
N ILE A 313 -14.05 -4.47 3.10
CA ILE A 313 -12.62 -4.62 2.88
C ILE A 313 -12.18 -3.97 1.57
N LEU A 314 -12.92 -4.16 0.47
CA LEU A 314 -12.55 -3.66 -0.86
C LEU A 314 -12.60 -2.14 -1.00
N GLY A 315 -13.43 -1.45 -0.22
CA GLY A 315 -13.53 0.01 -0.38
C GLY A 315 -14.22 0.74 0.76
N GLY A 316 -15.23 0.12 1.41
CA GLY A 316 -16.03 0.79 2.44
C GLY A 316 -15.21 1.26 3.64
N ASN A 317 -14.28 0.44 4.10
CA ASN A 317 -13.42 0.77 5.23
C ASN A 317 -12.47 1.91 4.91
N TYR A 318 -11.81 1.86 3.76
CA TYR A 318 -10.91 2.95 3.35
C TYR A 318 -11.68 4.25 3.10
N ALA A 319 -12.86 4.19 2.50
CA ALA A 319 -13.69 5.36 2.28
C ALA A 319 -14.04 6.07 3.61
N ARG A 320 -14.41 5.29 4.64
CA ARG A 320 -14.66 5.82 5.99
C ARG A 320 -13.40 6.36 6.65
N TYR A 321 -12.30 5.62 6.58
CA TYR A 321 -10.99 5.96 7.14
C TYR A 321 -10.45 7.28 6.58
N ALA A 322 -10.54 7.51 5.27
CA ALA A 322 -10.01 8.68 4.58
C ALA A 322 -11.05 9.78 4.32
N GLY A 323 -12.32 9.57 4.70
CA GLY A 323 -13.39 10.54 4.46
C GLY A 323 -13.74 10.72 2.98
N VAL A 324 -13.66 9.63 2.18
CA VAL A 324 -13.93 9.67 0.74
C VAL A 324 -15.44 9.70 0.47
N ASP A 325 -15.90 10.70 -0.26
CA ASP A 325 -17.24 10.72 -0.85
C ASP A 325 -17.26 9.83 -2.09
N VAL A 326 -17.69 8.59 -1.89
CA VAL A 326 -17.72 7.55 -2.93
C VAL A 326 -18.59 7.95 -4.12
N GLU A 327 -19.73 8.59 -3.88
CA GLU A 327 -20.64 8.98 -4.96
C GLU A 327 -20.09 10.16 -5.79
N ALA A 328 -19.42 11.09 -5.15
CA ALA A 328 -18.69 12.16 -5.86
C ALA A 328 -17.55 11.57 -6.72
N VAL A 329 -16.77 10.61 -6.18
CA VAL A 329 -15.71 9.95 -6.95
C VAL A 329 -16.30 9.19 -8.14
N LYS A 330 -17.33 8.35 -7.95
CA LYS A 330 -18.00 7.64 -9.04
C LYS A 330 -18.45 8.57 -10.17
N LYS A 331 -19.04 9.71 -9.81
CA LYS A 331 -19.48 10.72 -10.78
C LYS A 331 -18.32 11.29 -11.59
N ASN A 332 -17.20 11.62 -10.93
CA ASN A 332 -16.03 12.21 -11.57
C ASN A 332 -15.32 11.24 -12.53
N ILE A 333 -15.30 9.94 -12.20
CA ILE A 333 -14.58 8.92 -12.99
C ILE A 333 -15.45 8.22 -14.06
N ALA A 334 -16.76 8.46 -14.09
CA ALA A 334 -17.71 7.72 -14.94
C ALA A 334 -17.39 7.78 -16.43
N ASN A 335 -16.81 8.88 -16.90
CA ASN A 335 -16.52 9.13 -18.31
C ASN A 335 -15.08 9.60 -18.57
N ASP A 336 -14.17 9.31 -17.66
CA ASP A 336 -12.77 9.65 -17.84
C ASP A 336 -12.10 8.80 -18.94
N GLU A 337 -10.82 9.05 -19.23
CA GLU A 337 -10.07 8.34 -20.24
C GLU A 337 -9.99 6.83 -19.96
N PHE A 338 -9.83 6.45 -18.71
CA PHE A 338 -9.71 5.05 -18.29
C PHE A 338 -11.03 4.29 -18.42
N ALA A 339 -12.15 4.91 -18.04
CA ALA A 339 -13.48 4.34 -18.20
C ALA A 339 -13.83 4.11 -19.69
N LYS A 340 -13.46 5.07 -20.55
CA LYS A 340 -13.64 4.95 -22.00
C LYS A 340 -12.79 3.84 -22.60
N LEU A 341 -11.52 3.71 -22.19
CA LEU A 341 -10.65 2.62 -22.65
C LEU A 341 -11.17 1.26 -22.18
N LYS A 342 -11.54 1.15 -20.92
CA LYS A 342 -12.10 -0.09 -20.36
C LYS A 342 -13.36 -0.53 -21.11
N ALA A 343 -14.21 0.40 -21.50
CA ALA A 343 -15.44 0.12 -22.25
C ALA A 343 -15.17 -0.39 -23.69
N ARG A 344 -14.01 -0.11 -24.29
CA ARG A 344 -13.64 -0.65 -25.61
C ARG A 344 -13.38 -2.16 -25.58
N GLY A 345 -13.12 -2.74 -24.40
CA GLY A 345 -12.79 -4.16 -24.23
C GLY A 345 -11.40 -4.51 -24.78
N ASN A 346 -11.16 -5.82 -24.97
CA ASN A 346 -9.87 -6.37 -25.45
C ASN A 346 -8.65 -5.94 -24.60
N ILE A 347 -8.82 -5.96 -23.29
CA ILE A 347 -7.81 -5.58 -22.32
C ILE A 347 -6.84 -6.74 -22.13
N GLN A 348 -5.54 -6.47 -22.29
CA GLN A 348 -4.48 -7.44 -22.07
C GLN A 348 -3.69 -7.07 -20.80
N PRO A 349 -3.33 -8.03 -19.94
CA PRO A 349 -2.49 -7.76 -18.78
C PRO A 349 -1.13 -7.19 -19.20
N TYR A 350 -0.70 -6.12 -18.51
CA TYR A 350 0.49 -5.33 -18.87
C TYR A 350 0.46 -4.83 -20.32
N GLY A 351 -0.74 -4.53 -20.80
CA GLY A 351 -1.01 -4.16 -22.19
C GLY A 351 -0.87 -2.69 -22.50
N TYR A 352 -0.37 -1.89 -21.56
CA TYR A 352 -0.18 -0.45 -21.77
C TYR A 352 0.63 -0.14 -23.03
N ARG A 353 0.12 0.79 -23.82
CA ARG A 353 0.80 1.42 -24.98
C ARG A 353 0.33 2.86 -25.08
N GLU A 354 1.23 3.79 -25.35
CA GLU A 354 0.92 5.22 -25.49
C GLU A 354 -0.19 5.46 -26.52
N SER A 355 -0.13 4.74 -27.65
CA SER A 355 -1.13 4.83 -28.74
C SER A 355 -2.58 4.47 -28.34
N LEU A 356 -2.80 3.89 -27.17
CA LEU A 356 -4.17 3.66 -26.67
C LEU A 356 -4.86 4.94 -26.21
N TYR A 357 -4.08 5.98 -25.94
CA TYR A 357 -4.52 7.26 -25.38
C TYR A 357 -4.51 8.40 -26.41
N GLU A 358 -4.01 8.13 -27.61
CA GLU A 358 -4.12 9.00 -28.80
C GLU A 358 -5.45 8.80 -29.51
#